data_e03a0b459c32f947c4e4bdd8bd844904
#
_entry.id   e03a0b459c32f947c4e4bdd8bd844904
#
_cell.length_a   1.000
_cell.length_b   1.000
_cell.length_c   1.000
_cell.angle_alpha   90.00
_cell.angle_beta   90.00
_cell.angle_gamma   90.00
#
_symmetry.space_group_name_H-M   'P 1'
#
loop_
_entity.id
_entity.type
_entity.pdbx_description
1 polymer ?
#
loop_
_entity_poly.entity_id
_entity_poly.type
_entity_poly.pdbx_seq_one_letter_code
_entity_poly.pdbx_strand_id
1 'polypeptide(L)'
;MYAYLDRPIASLDEGGKVLVWAMRRWVAAVEARMCPVAALGGALAERGLVPALAPFHRMMGLLSTHARQDLPFAPFCCPDVAEGEALVLAILSQIRGPRADTLETTLFLIAGEGCREPLHDAVLQLGEALDRAGMLPSVPAPLS
;
A
#
# COMPACT_ATOMS: atom_id res chain seq x y z
N MET A 1 -2.99 8.89 7.89
CA MET A 1 -4.00 8.82 6.82
C MET A 1 -4.29 10.16 6.19
N TYR A 2 -4.56 11.18 7.00
CA TYR A 2 -4.90 12.51 6.49
C TYR A 2 -3.79 13.17 5.67
N ALA A 3 -2.53 12.83 5.92
CA ALA A 3 -1.41 13.37 5.16
C ALA A 3 -1.45 12.97 3.66
N TYR A 4 -2.10 11.87 3.34
CA TYR A 4 -2.15 11.34 1.98
C TYR A 4 -3.51 11.51 1.30
N LEU A 5 -4.59 11.62 2.07
CA LEU A 5 -5.94 11.66 1.51
C LEU A 5 -6.13 12.86 0.59
N ASP A 6 -6.70 12.61 -0.59
CA ASP A 6 -6.98 13.61 -1.63
C ASP A 6 -5.75 14.39 -2.11
N ARG A 7 -4.56 13.92 -1.75
CA ARG A 7 -3.33 14.56 -2.21
C ARG A 7 -3.05 14.19 -3.65
N PRO A 8 -2.56 15.13 -4.49
CA PRO A 8 -2.18 14.79 -5.85
C PRO A 8 -1.09 13.73 -5.88
N ILE A 9 -1.23 12.71 -6.73
CA ILE A 9 -0.24 11.66 -6.88
C ILE A 9 1.12 12.26 -7.26
N ALA A 10 1.12 13.31 -8.08
CA ALA A 10 2.34 13.99 -8.51
C ALA A 10 3.15 14.57 -7.35
N SER A 11 2.53 14.80 -6.18
CA SER A 11 3.22 15.34 -5.01
C SER A 11 3.89 14.25 -4.15
N LEU A 12 3.67 12.96 -4.46
CA LEU A 12 4.26 11.86 -3.70
C LEU A 12 5.72 11.63 -4.09
N ASP A 13 6.47 10.99 -3.20
CA ASP A 13 7.80 10.52 -3.54
C ASP A 13 7.71 9.31 -4.50
N GLU A 14 8.85 8.82 -4.99
CA GLU A 14 8.88 7.69 -5.93
C GLU A 14 8.21 6.44 -5.35
N GLY A 15 8.50 6.12 -4.09
CA GLY A 15 7.90 4.96 -3.44
C GLY A 15 6.39 5.08 -3.35
N GLY A 16 5.89 6.26 -3.00
CA GLY A 16 4.45 6.52 -2.94
C GLY A 16 3.78 6.37 -4.29
N LYS A 17 4.39 6.92 -5.34
CA LYS A 17 3.85 6.82 -6.70
C LYS A 17 3.80 5.36 -7.19
N VAL A 18 4.86 4.60 -6.96
CA VAL A 18 4.92 3.19 -7.34
C VAL A 18 3.84 2.40 -6.60
N LEU A 19 3.65 2.65 -5.31
CA LEU A 19 2.66 1.94 -4.53
C LEU A 19 1.23 2.25 -4.99
N VAL A 20 0.90 3.50 -5.27
CA VAL A 20 -0.42 3.86 -5.78
C VAL A 20 -0.67 3.17 -7.12
N TRP A 21 0.32 3.21 -8.01
CA TRP A 21 0.22 2.52 -9.30
C TRP A 21 0.00 1.01 -9.10
N ALA A 22 0.77 0.40 -8.22
CA ALA A 22 0.69 -1.04 -7.97
C ALA A 22 -0.67 -1.45 -7.38
N MET A 23 -1.20 -0.67 -6.45
CA MET A 23 -2.52 -0.92 -5.86
C MET A 23 -3.62 -0.86 -6.92
N ARG A 24 -3.59 0.16 -7.75
CA ARG A 24 -4.58 0.32 -8.83
C ARG A 24 -4.48 -0.79 -9.88
N ARG A 25 -3.25 -1.17 -10.21
CA ARG A 25 -3.01 -2.27 -11.16
C ARG A 25 -3.49 -3.60 -10.60
N TRP A 26 -3.25 -3.83 -9.30
CA TRP A 26 -3.72 -5.05 -8.63
C TRP A 26 -5.24 -5.16 -8.66
N VAL A 27 -5.93 -4.09 -8.30
CA VAL A 27 -7.41 -4.05 -8.30
C VAL A 27 -7.94 -4.24 -9.72
N ALA A 28 -7.37 -3.55 -10.70
CA ALA A 28 -7.80 -3.68 -12.10
C ALA A 28 -7.63 -5.11 -12.62
N ALA A 29 -6.53 -5.78 -12.25
CA ALA A 29 -6.29 -7.17 -12.64
C ALA A 29 -7.33 -8.10 -12.03
N VAL A 30 -7.64 -7.94 -10.75
CA VAL A 30 -8.66 -8.75 -10.07
C VAL A 30 -10.02 -8.55 -10.71
N GLU A 31 -10.41 -7.32 -11.00
CA GLU A 31 -11.69 -7.01 -11.66
C GLU A 31 -11.77 -7.62 -13.06
N ALA A 32 -10.65 -7.67 -13.77
CA ALA A 32 -10.57 -8.27 -15.09
C ALA A 32 -10.37 -9.78 -15.05
N ARG A 33 -10.32 -10.37 -13.86
CA ARG A 33 -10.06 -11.81 -13.64
C ARG A 33 -8.71 -12.26 -14.19
N MET A 34 -7.73 -11.38 -14.11
CA MET A 34 -6.34 -11.66 -14.46
C MET A 34 -5.52 -11.89 -13.20
N CYS A 35 -4.37 -12.56 -13.35
CA CYS A 35 -3.47 -12.78 -12.23
C CYS A 35 -2.78 -11.47 -11.82
N PRO A 36 -3.03 -10.95 -10.61
CA PRO A 36 -2.39 -9.69 -10.20
C PRO A 36 -0.87 -9.77 -10.13
N VAL A 37 -0.33 -10.92 -9.71
CA VAL A 37 1.12 -11.12 -9.63
C VAL A 37 1.75 -11.01 -11.02
N ALA A 38 1.12 -11.63 -12.02
CA ALA A 38 1.61 -11.55 -13.40
C ALA A 38 1.51 -10.12 -13.94
N ALA A 39 0.45 -9.40 -13.56
CA ALA A 39 0.27 -8.01 -14.01
C ALA A 39 1.32 -7.06 -13.44
N LEU A 40 1.84 -7.34 -12.24
CA LEU A 40 2.79 -6.47 -11.54
C LEU A 40 4.24 -6.87 -11.74
N GLY A 41 4.50 -8.16 -12.00
CA GLY A 41 5.84 -8.73 -11.92
C GLY A 41 6.89 -8.04 -12.77
N GLY A 42 6.56 -7.74 -14.03
CA GLY A 42 7.50 -7.09 -14.94
C GLY A 42 7.92 -5.70 -14.51
N ALA A 43 6.94 -4.88 -14.12
CA ALA A 43 7.21 -3.51 -13.70
C ALA A 43 7.98 -3.45 -12.39
N LEU A 44 7.65 -4.32 -11.44
CA LEU A 44 8.38 -4.38 -10.17
C LEU A 44 9.81 -4.90 -10.37
N ALA A 45 10.00 -5.85 -11.29
CA ALA A 45 11.34 -6.36 -11.61
C ALA A 45 12.22 -5.26 -12.19
N GLU A 46 11.67 -4.42 -13.07
CA GLU A 46 12.41 -3.31 -13.67
C GLU A 46 12.89 -2.30 -12.63
N ARG A 47 12.19 -2.20 -11.51
CA ARG A 47 12.52 -1.27 -10.42
C ARG A 47 13.30 -1.92 -9.29
N GLY A 48 13.70 -3.19 -9.43
CA GLY A 48 14.40 -3.92 -8.38
C GLY A 48 13.51 -4.27 -7.18
N LEU A 49 12.19 -4.38 -7.40
CA LEU A 49 11.22 -4.60 -6.34
C LEU A 49 10.62 -6.00 -6.35
N VAL A 50 11.28 -6.98 -6.96
CA VAL A 50 10.81 -8.36 -6.97
C VAL A 50 10.52 -8.88 -5.55
N PRO A 51 11.38 -8.63 -4.53
CA PRO A 51 11.09 -9.08 -3.16
C PRO A 51 9.84 -8.47 -2.54
N ALA A 52 9.35 -7.35 -3.07
CA ALA A 52 8.15 -6.71 -2.57
C ALA A 52 6.86 -7.34 -3.12
N LEU A 53 6.94 -8.09 -4.22
CA LEU A 53 5.77 -8.59 -4.93
C LEU A 53 4.91 -9.53 -4.07
N ALA A 54 5.52 -10.54 -3.47
CA ALA A 54 4.77 -11.51 -2.65
C ALA A 54 4.11 -10.88 -1.42
N PRO A 55 4.81 -10.09 -0.58
CA PRO A 55 4.17 -9.44 0.55
C PRO A 55 3.11 -8.41 0.13
N PHE A 56 3.34 -7.70 -0.98
CA PHE A 56 2.35 -6.77 -1.52
C PHE A 56 1.06 -7.49 -1.92
N HIS A 57 1.19 -8.57 -2.67
CA HIS A 57 0.04 -9.38 -3.10
C HIS A 57 -0.74 -9.91 -1.89
N ARG A 58 -0.03 -10.41 -0.89
CA ARG A 58 -0.64 -10.92 0.34
C ARG A 58 -1.39 -9.83 1.09
N MET A 59 -0.77 -8.64 1.22
CA MET A 59 -1.40 -7.49 1.87
C MET A 59 -2.70 -7.10 1.15
N MET A 60 -2.66 -6.96 -0.16
CA MET A 60 -3.83 -6.58 -0.95
C MET A 60 -4.92 -7.63 -0.85
N GLY A 61 -4.56 -8.91 -0.90
CA GLY A 61 -5.51 -10.00 -0.73
C GLY A 61 -6.21 -9.99 0.62
N LEU A 62 -5.44 -9.76 1.69
CA LEU A 62 -5.99 -9.68 3.04
C LEU A 62 -6.90 -8.46 3.21
N LEU A 63 -6.50 -7.32 2.67
CA LEU A 63 -7.33 -6.11 2.73
C LEU A 63 -8.64 -6.27 1.97
N SER A 64 -8.61 -6.89 0.79
CA SER A 64 -9.81 -7.07 -0.03
C SER A 64 -10.77 -8.10 0.56
N THR A 65 -10.26 -9.07 1.32
CA THR A 65 -11.06 -10.17 1.86
C THR A 65 -11.58 -9.89 3.27
N HIS A 66 -10.77 -9.24 4.10
CA HIS A 66 -11.01 -9.11 5.54
C HIS A 66 -11.19 -7.69 6.06
N ALA A 67 -11.11 -6.69 5.21
CA ALA A 67 -11.31 -5.30 5.66
C ALA A 67 -12.71 -5.12 6.23
N ARG A 68 -12.79 -4.46 7.38
CA ARG A 68 -14.07 -4.19 8.05
C ARG A 68 -14.93 -3.17 7.31
N GLN A 69 -14.30 -2.32 6.52
CA GLN A 69 -14.95 -1.29 5.74
C GLN A 69 -14.48 -1.39 4.30
N ASP A 70 -15.32 -0.96 3.38
CA ASP A 70 -14.90 -0.84 2.00
C ASP A 70 -13.76 0.18 1.92
N LEU A 71 -12.64 -0.25 1.35
CA LEU A 71 -11.50 0.62 1.12
C LEU A 71 -11.48 1.00 -0.35
N PRO A 72 -11.91 2.22 -0.69
CA PRO A 72 -11.95 2.61 -2.09
C PRO A 72 -10.56 2.82 -2.66
N PHE A 73 -10.31 2.17 -3.80
CA PHE A 73 -9.13 2.38 -4.63
C PHE A 73 -9.58 3.02 -5.93
N ALA A 74 -8.88 4.04 -6.36
CA ALA A 74 -9.28 4.81 -7.52
C ALA A 74 -8.83 4.14 -8.83
N PRO A 75 -9.49 4.43 -9.98
CA PRO A 75 -8.99 4.02 -11.28
C PRO A 75 -7.72 4.78 -11.66
N PHE A 76 -7.00 4.27 -12.67
CA PHE A 76 -5.74 4.88 -13.12
C PHE A 76 -5.84 6.35 -13.48
N CYS A 77 -6.98 6.77 -13.99
CA CYS A 77 -7.17 8.15 -14.45
C CYS A 77 -7.36 9.16 -13.33
N CYS A 78 -7.55 8.73 -12.08
CA CYS A 78 -7.73 9.64 -10.97
C CYS A 78 -6.39 10.28 -10.57
N PRO A 79 -6.28 11.63 -10.57
CA PRO A 79 -5.01 12.29 -10.24
C PRO A 79 -4.72 12.36 -8.74
N ASP A 80 -5.70 12.07 -7.90
CA ASP A 80 -5.60 12.21 -6.45
C ASP A 80 -5.60 10.87 -5.75
N VAL A 81 -4.97 10.83 -4.57
CA VAL A 81 -4.89 9.63 -3.73
C VAL A 81 -6.25 9.33 -3.13
N ALA A 82 -6.76 8.11 -3.35
CA ALA A 82 -8.02 7.67 -2.77
C ALA A 82 -7.84 7.21 -1.32
N GLU A 83 -8.95 7.03 -0.61
CA GLU A 83 -8.95 6.69 0.82
C GLU A 83 -8.20 5.39 1.12
N GLY A 84 -8.45 4.32 0.37
CA GLY A 84 -7.76 3.05 0.56
C GLY A 84 -6.27 3.14 0.28
N GLU A 85 -5.91 3.89 -0.74
CA GLU A 85 -4.51 4.16 -1.08
C GLU A 85 -3.82 4.98 0.00
N ALA A 86 -4.49 6.02 0.49
CA ALA A 86 -3.97 6.86 1.57
C ALA A 86 -3.69 6.05 2.83
N LEU A 87 -4.56 5.12 3.15
CA LEU A 87 -4.41 4.25 4.31
C LEU A 87 -3.16 3.39 4.19
N VAL A 88 -2.95 2.73 3.06
CA VAL A 88 -1.78 1.87 2.84
C VAL A 88 -0.48 2.69 2.92
N LEU A 89 -0.47 3.86 2.29
CA LEU A 89 0.70 4.75 2.33
C LEU A 89 1.01 5.20 3.76
N ALA A 90 -0.02 5.55 4.54
CA ALA A 90 0.14 5.97 5.92
C ALA A 90 0.72 4.83 6.77
N ILE A 91 0.22 3.61 6.60
CA ILE A 91 0.71 2.45 7.31
C ILE A 91 2.19 2.22 7.02
N LEU A 92 2.57 2.20 5.75
CA LEU A 92 3.94 1.94 5.34
C LEU A 92 4.89 3.04 5.80
N SER A 93 4.45 4.29 5.81
CA SER A 93 5.28 5.42 6.27
C SER A 93 5.56 5.39 7.77
N GLN A 94 4.77 4.63 8.55
CA GLN A 94 4.92 4.55 10.00
C GLN A 94 5.85 3.42 10.46
N ILE A 95 6.25 2.53 9.57
CA ILE A 95 7.02 1.33 9.94
C ILE A 95 8.31 1.67 10.69
N ARG A 96 8.97 2.76 10.33
CA ARG A 96 10.22 3.20 10.96
C ARG A 96 10.06 4.40 11.88
N GLY A 97 8.85 4.89 12.04
CA GLY A 97 8.63 6.09 12.83
C GLY A 97 8.49 5.80 14.32
N PRO A 98 8.49 6.86 15.14
CA PRO A 98 8.27 6.72 16.59
C PRO A 98 6.86 6.22 16.94
N ARG A 99 5.97 6.12 15.96
CA ARG A 99 4.60 5.63 16.13
C ARG A 99 4.42 4.20 15.64
N ALA A 100 5.49 3.40 15.62
CA ALA A 100 5.40 2.00 15.23
C ALA A 100 4.37 1.22 16.07
N ASP A 101 4.19 1.61 17.34
CA ASP A 101 3.21 0.98 18.22
C ASP A 101 1.76 1.22 17.77
N THR A 102 1.50 2.35 17.10
CA THR A 102 0.15 2.63 16.59
C THR A 102 -0.18 1.83 15.34
N LEU A 103 0.81 1.22 14.70
CA LEU A 103 0.61 0.38 13.53
C LEU A 103 -0.31 -0.80 13.85
N GLU A 104 -0.06 -1.51 14.94
CA GLU A 104 -0.90 -2.63 15.34
C GLU A 104 -2.34 -2.20 15.60
N THR A 105 -2.53 -1.06 16.28
CA THR A 105 -3.85 -0.53 16.55
C THR A 105 -4.57 -0.19 15.24
N THR A 106 -3.88 0.45 14.31
CA THR A 106 -4.44 0.79 13.00
C THR A 106 -4.87 -0.45 12.24
N LEU A 107 -4.01 -1.47 12.20
CA LEU A 107 -4.31 -2.73 11.53
C LEU A 107 -5.50 -3.46 12.17
N PHE A 108 -5.59 -3.42 13.49
CA PHE A 108 -6.72 -4.01 14.20
C PHE A 108 -8.04 -3.34 13.82
N LEU A 109 -8.05 -2.01 13.74
CA LEU A 109 -9.25 -1.25 13.39
C LEU A 109 -9.69 -1.52 11.94
N ILE A 110 -8.76 -1.78 11.04
CA ILE A 110 -9.06 -2.04 9.63
C ILE A 110 -9.54 -3.46 9.41
N ALA A 111 -8.80 -4.43 9.92
CA ALA A 111 -8.95 -5.83 9.55
C ALA A 111 -9.59 -6.70 10.61
N GLY A 112 -9.68 -6.23 11.84
CA GLY A 112 -10.15 -7.04 12.97
C GLY A 112 -9.13 -8.06 13.43
N GLU A 113 -9.52 -8.89 14.40
CA GLU A 113 -8.60 -9.85 15.02
C GLU A 113 -8.20 -10.99 14.09
N GLY A 114 -9.11 -11.41 13.21
CA GLY A 114 -8.92 -12.61 12.41
C GLY A 114 -7.76 -12.57 11.42
N CYS A 115 -7.37 -11.38 10.95
CA CYS A 115 -6.26 -11.27 10.00
C CYS A 115 -5.20 -10.26 10.41
N ARG A 116 -5.25 -9.76 11.66
CA ARG A 116 -4.29 -8.76 12.14
C ARG A 116 -2.84 -9.22 12.03
N GLU A 117 -2.54 -10.43 12.51
CA GLU A 117 -1.17 -10.95 12.47
C GLU A 117 -0.65 -11.19 11.06
N PRO A 118 -1.38 -11.90 10.18
CA PRO A 118 -0.89 -12.08 8.81
C PRO A 118 -0.79 -10.75 8.04
N LEU A 119 -1.70 -9.81 8.30
CA LEU A 119 -1.62 -8.49 7.67
C LEU A 119 -0.41 -7.72 8.18
N HIS A 120 -0.16 -7.74 9.48
CA HIS A 120 1.00 -7.09 10.08
C HIS A 120 2.30 -7.65 9.49
N ASP A 121 2.40 -8.98 9.40
CA ASP A 121 3.56 -9.64 8.80
C ASP A 121 3.77 -9.22 7.34
N ALA A 122 2.69 -9.20 6.55
CA ALA A 122 2.76 -8.79 5.16
C ALA A 122 3.23 -7.34 5.00
N VAL A 123 2.70 -6.45 5.83
CA VAL A 123 3.06 -5.02 5.83
C VAL A 123 4.53 -4.84 6.20
N LEU A 124 5.02 -5.54 7.24
CA LEU A 124 6.41 -5.45 7.65
C LEU A 124 7.36 -5.98 6.58
N GLN A 125 7.04 -7.11 5.96
CA GLN A 125 7.86 -7.68 4.90
C GLN A 125 7.88 -6.77 3.67
N LEU A 126 6.74 -6.19 3.33
CA LEU A 126 6.66 -5.23 2.23
C LEU A 126 7.49 -3.99 2.54
N GLY A 127 7.35 -3.44 3.73
CA GLY A 127 8.10 -2.28 4.16
C GLY A 127 9.61 -2.51 4.12
N GLU A 128 10.05 -3.69 4.58
CA GLU A 128 11.46 -4.05 4.53
C GLU A 128 11.99 -4.12 3.09
N ALA A 129 11.23 -4.74 2.20
CA ALA A 129 11.61 -4.85 0.80
C ALA A 129 11.69 -3.47 0.12
N LEU A 130 10.71 -2.61 0.39
CA LEU A 130 10.70 -1.26 -0.15
C LEU A 130 11.87 -0.43 0.38
N ASP A 131 12.15 -0.57 1.67
CA ASP A 131 13.24 0.16 2.30
C ASP A 131 14.61 -0.23 1.72
N ARG A 132 14.84 -1.52 1.51
CA ARG A 132 16.08 -2.01 0.88
C ARG A 132 16.28 -1.46 -0.52
N ALA A 133 15.18 -1.21 -1.23
CA ALA A 133 15.21 -0.64 -2.57
C ALA A 133 15.22 0.89 -2.58
N GLY A 134 15.15 1.53 -1.40
CA GLY A 134 15.08 2.98 -1.29
C GLY A 134 13.72 3.53 -1.71
N MET A 135 12.68 2.74 -1.65
CA MET A 135 11.33 3.07 -2.12
C MET A 135 10.28 3.10 -1.02
N LEU A 136 10.70 3.06 0.26
CA LEU A 136 9.74 3.18 1.35
C LEU A 136 9.15 4.59 1.37
N PRO A 137 7.81 4.74 1.29
CA PRO A 137 7.22 6.07 1.27
C PRO A 137 7.44 6.81 2.59
N SER A 138 7.64 8.11 2.51
CA SER A 138 7.74 8.98 3.67
C SER A 138 6.56 9.95 3.68
N VAL A 139 6.17 10.39 4.89
CA VAL A 139 5.07 11.33 5.03
C VAL A 139 5.41 12.60 4.25
N PRO A 140 4.51 13.03 3.32
CA PRO A 140 4.78 14.22 2.54
C PRO A 140 4.78 15.48 3.42
N ALA A 141 5.53 16.50 2.98
CA ALA A 141 5.55 17.78 3.65
C ALA A 141 4.14 18.39 3.69
N PRO A 142 3.78 19.13 4.75
CA PRO A 142 2.47 19.78 4.79
C PRO A 142 2.32 20.74 3.61
N LEU A 143 1.13 20.76 3.04
CA LEU A 143 0.79 21.74 2.01
C LEU A 143 0.62 23.07 2.71
N SER A 144 1.49 24.00 2.39
CA SER A 144 1.44 25.37 2.94
C SER A 144 0.65 26.28 2.01
#